data_a21b1eaf2e06a2cbc1eed69b14fd774c
#
_entry.id   a21b1eaf2e06a2cbc1eed69b14fd774c
#
_cell.length_a   1.000
_cell.length_b   1.000
_cell.length_c   1.000
_cell.angle_alpha   90.00
_cell.angle_beta   90.00
_cell.angle_gamma   90.00
#
_symmetry.space_group_name_H-M   'P 1'
#
loop_
_entity.id
_entity.type
_entity.pdbx_description
1 polymer ?
#
loop_
_entity_poly.entity_id
_entity_poly.type
_entity_poly.pdbx_seq_one_letter_code
_entity_poly.pdbx_strand_id
1 'polypeptide(L)'
;MGAFVISKRFNEEYKFVFTNRKGKIVFTSLSYELKFECEENIEKFKREINSADFLKFKSSGGKFFFKLIFAGHQFAVSRKYTTSLRLQKGIDEIMKYGACSEILDFTGNDCIFLD
;
A
#
# COMPACT_ATOMS: atom_id res chain seq x y z
N MET A 1 0.60 4.60 -14.15
CA MET A 1 0.13 4.99 -12.82
C MET A 1 -0.22 3.77 -12.02
N GLY A 2 -0.26 3.91 -10.69
CA GLY A 2 -0.61 2.80 -9.84
C GLY A 2 -2.03 2.85 -9.36
N ALA A 3 -2.36 1.98 -8.40
CA ALA A 3 -3.67 1.95 -7.79
C ALA A 3 -3.56 1.49 -6.34
N PHE A 4 -4.48 2.00 -5.51
CA PHE A 4 -4.70 1.47 -4.17
C PHE A 4 -5.83 0.47 -4.28
N VAL A 5 -5.56 -0.79 -3.92
CA VAL A 5 -6.53 -1.86 -4.08
C VAL A 5 -6.97 -2.33 -2.70
N ILE A 6 -8.24 -2.14 -2.39
CA ILE A 6 -8.82 -2.58 -1.12
C ILE A 6 -9.37 -3.99 -1.27
N SER A 7 -9.03 -4.86 -0.34
CA SER A 7 -9.52 -6.23 -0.34
C SER A 7 -9.97 -6.62 1.06
N LYS A 8 -10.84 -7.61 1.12
CA LYS A 8 -11.33 -8.16 2.39
C LYS A 8 -10.57 -9.44 2.67
N ARG A 9 -10.03 -9.54 3.87
CA ARG A 9 -9.34 -10.75 4.30
C ARG A 9 -10.37 -11.78 4.78
N PHE A 10 -10.00 -13.05 4.78
CA PHE A 10 -10.95 -14.08 5.20
C PHE A 10 -11.29 -14.00 6.70
N ASN A 11 -10.53 -13.25 7.49
CA ASN A 11 -10.85 -13.02 8.91
C ASN A 11 -11.78 -11.81 9.11
N GLU A 12 -12.45 -11.36 8.05
CA GLU A 12 -13.40 -10.25 8.05
C GLU A 12 -12.77 -8.88 8.25
N GLU A 13 -11.44 -8.78 8.17
CA GLU A 13 -10.74 -7.50 8.20
C GLU A 13 -10.45 -7.04 6.78
N TYR A 14 -10.10 -5.77 6.66
CA TYR A 14 -9.81 -5.13 5.37
C TYR A 14 -8.37 -4.66 5.34
N LYS A 15 -7.79 -4.68 4.16
CA LYS A 15 -6.46 -4.12 3.94
C LYS A 15 -6.43 -3.53 2.54
N PHE A 16 -5.39 -2.74 2.27
CA PHE A 16 -5.17 -2.27 0.91
C PHE A 16 -3.70 -2.42 0.56
N VAL A 17 -3.43 -2.47 -0.74
CA VAL A 17 -2.08 -2.50 -1.26
C VAL A 17 -1.95 -1.36 -2.26
N PHE A 18 -0.72 -0.89 -2.46
CA PHE A 18 -0.42 0.03 -3.54
C PHE A 18 0.29 -0.76 -4.62
N THR A 19 -0.25 -0.74 -5.84
CA THR A 19 0.35 -1.43 -6.97
C THR A 19 0.92 -0.41 -7.94
N ASN A 20 2.01 -0.79 -8.61
CA ASN A 20 2.55 0.05 -9.66
C ASN A 20 1.78 -0.17 -10.97
N ARG A 21 2.15 0.55 -12.02
CA ARG A 21 1.44 0.47 -13.29
C ARG A 21 1.49 -0.92 -13.94
N LYS A 22 2.44 -1.76 -13.50
CA LYS A 22 2.54 -3.13 -13.99
C LYS A 22 1.72 -4.11 -13.15
N GLY A 23 0.99 -3.60 -12.15
CA GLY A 23 0.17 -4.41 -11.27
C GLY A 23 0.92 -5.10 -10.16
N LYS A 24 2.18 -4.77 -9.95
CA LYS A 24 2.98 -5.38 -8.87
C LYS A 24 2.78 -4.62 -7.57
N ILE A 25 2.67 -5.36 -6.47
CA ILE A 25 2.48 -4.76 -5.16
C ILE A 25 3.77 -4.06 -4.72
N VAL A 26 3.63 -2.78 -4.35
CA VAL A 26 4.74 -1.99 -3.81
C VAL A 26 4.73 -2.05 -2.30
N PHE A 27 3.56 -1.85 -1.68
CA PHE A 27 3.44 -2.01 -0.23
C PHE A 27 2.06 -2.57 0.14
N THR A 28 1.97 -3.10 1.36
CA THR A 28 0.73 -3.64 1.92
C THR A 28 0.44 -2.90 3.22
N SER A 29 -0.79 -2.46 3.40
CA SER A 29 -1.21 -1.75 4.59
C SER A 29 -1.39 -2.69 5.78
N LEU A 30 -1.58 -2.09 6.96
CA LEU A 30 -2.08 -2.82 8.12
C LEU A 30 -3.54 -3.20 7.88
N SER A 31 -4.07 -4.08 8.76
CA SER A 31 -5.46 -4.48 8.67
C SER A 31 -6.36 -3.48 9.40
N TYR A 32 -7.58 -3.32 8.88
CA TYR A 32 -8.61 -2.44 9.44
C TYR A 32 -9.87 -3.23 9.66
N GLU A 33 -10.63 -2.88 10.66
CA GLU A 33 -11.90 -3.56 10.94
C GLU A 33 -12.99 -3.16 9.95
N LEU A 34 -12.96 -1.92 9.46
CA LEU A 34 -13.99 -1.38 8.59
C LEU A 34 -13.40 -0.96 7.25
N LYS A 35 -14.13 -1.26 6.18
CA LYS A 35 -13.71 -0.85 4.84
C LYS A 35 -13.58 0.66 4.74
N PHE A 36 -14.49 1.37 5.37
CA PHE A 36 -14.49 2.82 5.34
C PHE A 36 -13.21 3.41 5.96
N GLU A 37 -12.64 2.71 6.95
CA GLU A 37 -11.35 3.12 7.51
C GLU A 37 -10.23 3.04 6.48
N CYS A 38 -10.24 1.98 5.65
CA CYS A 38 -9.29 1.88 4.54
C CYS A 38 -9.42 3.07 3.60
N GLU A 39 -10.65 3.36 3.20
CA GLU A 39 -10.91 4.44 2.25
C GLU A 39 -10.46 5.79 2.80
N GLU A 40 -10.79 6.07 4.05
CA GLU A 40 -10.39 7.32 4.68
C GLU A 40 -8.89 7.46 4.78
N ASN A 41 -8.21 6.39 5.17
CA ASN A 41 -6.77 6.43 5.33
C ASN A 41 -6.06 6.59 3.99
N ILE A 42 -6.56 5.96 2.94
CA ILE A 42 -6.00 6.14 1.60
C ILE A 42 -6.18 7.59 1.14
N GLU A 43 -7.37 8.15 1.31
CA GLU A 43 -7.65 9.51 0.89
C GLU A 43 -6.76 10.50 1.62
N LYS A 44 -6.62 10.32 2.94
CA LYS A 44 -5.76 11.19 3.73
C LYS A 44 -4.31 11.08 3.28
N PHE A 45 -3.84 9.86 3.02
CA PHE A 45 -2.49 9.65 2.54
C PHE A 45 -2.27 10.34 1.19
N LYS A 46 -3.23 10.23 0.28
CA LYS A 46 -3.11 10.87 -1.02
C LYS A 46 -3.03 12.40 -0.90
N ARG A 47 -3.80 12.97 0.02
CA ARG A 47 -3.79 14.43 0.22
C ARG A 47 -2.51 14.91 0.89
N GLU A 48 -1.94 14.11 1.76
CA GLU A 48 -0.80 14.51 2.60
C GLU A 48 0.44 13.67 2.33
N ILE A 49 0.62 13.27 1.09
CA ILE A 49 1.68 12.33 0.74
C ILE A 49 3.07 12.84 1.09
N ASN A 50 3.27 14.16 1.09
CA ASN A 50 4.56 14.73 1.44
C ASN A 50 4.90 14.59 2.92
N SER A 51 3.94 14.19 3.75
CA SER A 51 4.17 13.93 5.17
C SER A 51 4.59 12.49 5.45
N ALA A 52 4.72 11.67 4.41
CA ALA A 52 5.10 10.27 4.58
C ALA A 52 6.61 10.15 4.81
N ASP A 53 6.97 9.26 5.74
CA ASP A 53 8.37 8.91 6.00
C ASP A 53 8.60 7.46 5.65
N PHE A 54 9.78 7.17 5.11
CA PHE A 54 10.15 5.83 4.69
C PHE A 54 11.35 5.37 5.50
N LEU A 55 11.15 4.38 6.36
CA LEU A 55 12.25 3.79 7.14
C LEU A 55 12.75 2.57 6.40
N LYS A 56 14.02 2.59 6.00
CA LYS A 56 14.62 1.54 5.19
C LYS A 56 15.30 0.51 6.07
N PHE A 57 15.10 -0.76 5.73
CA PHE A 57 15.66 -1.89 6.49
C PHE A 57 16.29 -2.90 5.55
N LYS A 58 17.24 -3.66 6.09
CA LYS A 58 17.81 -4.81 5.39
C LYS A 58 17.44 -6.05 6.19
N SER A 59 16.82 -7.03 5.53
CA SER A 59 16.41 -8.25 6.18
C SER A 59 17.61 -9.18 6.40
N SER A 60 17.43 -10.19 7.26
CA SER A 60 18.48 -11.18 7.51
C SER A 60 18.88 -11.95 6.24
N GLY A 61 17.97 -12.04 5.28
CA GLY A 61 18.25 -12.67 3.99
C GLY A 61 18.95 -11.78 2.97
N GLY A 62 19.32 -10.56 3.37
CA GLY A 62 20.03 -9.64 2.48
C GLY A 62 19.13 -8.85 1.55
N LYS A 63 17.83 -8.90 1.75
CA LYS A 63 16.88 -8.13 0.95
C LYS A 63 16.50 -6.83 1.67
N PHE A 64 16.03 -5.86 0.90
CA PHE A 64 15.71 -4.53 1.40
C PHE A 64 14.21 -4.31 1.39
N PHE A 65 13.72 -3.61 2.42
CA PHE A 65 12.31 -3.23 2.47
C PHE A 65 12.18 -1.93 3.25
N PHE A 66 11.02 -1.27 3.13
CA PHE A 66 10.77 -0.07 3.92
C PHE A 66 9.47 -0.23 4.71
N LYS A 67 9.41 0.49 5.80
CA LYS A 67 8.16 0.70 6.53
C LYS A 67 7.73 2.14 6.27
N LEU A 68 6.50 2.33 5.88
CA LEU A 68 5.96 3.63 5.59
C LEU A 68 5.29 4.16 6.86
N ILE A 69 5.80 5.29 7.35
CA ILE A 69 5.28 5.92 8.55
C ILE A 69 4.46 7.13 8.12
N PHE A 70 3.23 7.20 8.61
CA PHE A 70 2.32 8.28 8.25
C PHE A 70 1.42 8.58 9.43
N ALA A 71 1.20 9.87 9.69
CA ALA A 71 0.37 10.32 10.82
C ALA A 71 0.85 9.77 12.16
N GLY A 72 2.17 9.61 12.31
CA GLY A 72 2.79 9.22 13.57
C GLY A 72 2.82 7.73 13.85
N HIS A 73 2.37 6.89 12.92
CA HIS A 73 2.41 5.44 13.14
C HIS A 73 2.63 4.70 11.82
N GLN A 74 2.88 3.40 11.93
CA GLN A 74 3.15 2.58 10.76
C GLN A 74 1.89 2.46 9.90
N PHE A 75 2.02 2.85 8.65
CA PHE A 75 0.92 2.85 7.69
C PHE A 75 0.96 1.60 6.82
N ALA A 76 2.16 1.17 6.42
CA ALA A 76 2.32 0.06 5.49
C ALA A 76 3.75 -0.48 5.53
N VAL A 77 3.93 -1.67 4.96
CA VAL A 77 5.24 -2.30 4.80
C VAL A 77 5.41 -2.67 3.33
N SER A 78 6.58 -2.38 2.78
CA SER A 78 6.84 -2.67 1.37
C SER A 78 7.11 -4.15 1.14
N ARG A 79 7.06 -4.53 -0.14
CA ARG A 79 7.62 -5.80 -0.58
C ARG A 79 9.13 -5.78 -0.37
N LYS A 80 9.77 -6.96 -0.45
CA LYS A 80 11.22 -7.04 -0.32
C LYS A 80 11.87 -6.91 -1.68
N TYR A 81 12.93 -6.08 -1.74
CA TYR A 81 13.66 -5.80 -2.97
C TYR A 81 15.06 -6.39 -2.88
N THR A 82 15.61 -6.79 -4.02
CA THR A 82 16.94 -7.41 -4.06
C THR A 82 18.07 -6.41 -3.92
N THR A 83 17.84 -5.14 -4.24
CA THR A 83 18.85 -4.10 -4.14
C THR A 83 18.24 -2.84 -3.52
N SER A 84 19.11 -2.00 -2.92
CA SER A 84 18.66 -0.73 -2.36
C SER A 84 18.22 0.23 -3.46
N LEU A 85 18.78 0.11 -4.66
CA LEU A 85 18.36 0.94 -5.78
C LEU A 85 16.91 0.64 -6.17
N ARG A 86 16.54 -0.65 -6.22
CA ARG A 86 15.16 -1.03 -6.53
C ARG A 86 14.20 -0.57 -5.45
N LEU A 87 14.64 -0.64 -4.19
CA LEU A 87 13.85 -0.12 -3.08
C LEU A 87 13.57 1.36 -3.27
N GLN A 88 14.61 2.13 -3.61
CA GLN A 88 14.44 3.57 -3.81
C GLN A 88 13.50 3.87 -4.98
N LYS A 89 13.56 3.08 -6.04
CA LYS A 89 12.63 3.25 -7.16
C LYS A 89 11.18 3.04 -6.73
N GLY A 90 10.94 2.08 -5.82
CA GLY A 90 9.61 1.87 -5.27
C GLY A 90 9.11 3.07 -4.49
N ILE A 91 9.98 3.65 -3.67
CA ILE A 91 9.65 4.87 -2.91
C ILE A 91 9.36 6.01 -3.87
N ASP A 92 10.21 6.19 -4.88
CA ASP A 92 10.04 7.26 -5.86
C ASP A 92 8.71 7.14 -6.61
N GLU A 93 8.30 5.93 -6.92
CA GLU A 93 7.03 5.69 -7.59
C GLU A 93 5.85 6.09 -6.71
N ILE A 94 5.92 5.78 -5.42
CA ILE A 94 4.89 6.19 -4.47
C ILE A 94 4.79 7.71 -4.44
N MET A 95 5.91 8.38 -4.32
CA MET A 95 5.94 9.84 -4.21
C MET A 95 5.48 10.51 -5.51
N LYS A 96 5.78 9.89 -6.65
CA LYS A 96 5.43 10.47 -7.94
C LYS A 96 3.97 10.24 -8.31
N TYR A 97 3.44 9.04 -8.04
CA TYR A 97 2.12 8.65 -8.53
C TYR A 97 1.08 8.43 -7.45
N GLY A 98 1.48 8.34 -6.18
CA GLY A 98 0.55 7.98 -5.12
C GLY A 98 -0.65 8.91 -5.03
N ALA A 99 -0.41 10.21 -5.12
CA ALA A 99 -1.49 11.19 -4.95
C ALA A 99 -2.51 11.15 -6.09
N CYS A 100 -2.12 10.68 -7.27
CA CYS A 100 -3.01 10.64 -8.43
C CYS A 100 -3.46 9.22 -8.81
N SER A 101 -3.10 8.23 -7.99
CA SER A 101 -3.53 6.85 -8.24
C SER A 101 -4.99 6.67 -7.82
N GLU A 102 -5.69 5.79 -8.53
CA GLU A 102 -7.09 5.53 -8.22
C GLU A 102 -7.23 4.52 -7.08
N ILE A 103 -8.41 4.47 -6.51
CA ILE A 103 -8.75 3.51 -5.46
C ILE A 103 -9.69 2.47 -6.07
N LEU A 104 -9.28 1.20 -6.01
CA LEU A 104 -10.08 0.10 -6.52
C LEU A 104 -10.59 -0.72 -5.33
N ASP A 105 -11.88 -0.99 -5.32
CA ASP A 105 -12.54 -1.72 -4.24
C ASP A 105 -12.91 -3.11 -4.73
N PHE A 106 -12.20 -4.11 -4.25
CA PHE A 106 -12.46 -5.51 -4.61
C PHE A 106 -13.18 -6.27 -3.50
N THR A 107 -13.70 -5.57 -2.49
CA THR A 107 -14.30 -6.23 -1.33
C THR A 107 -15.65 -6.87 -1.64
N GLY A 108 -16.31 -6.45 -2.70
CA GLY A 108 -17.61 -6.98 -3.08
C GLY A 108 -17.57 -8.00 -4.21
N ASN A 109 -16.37 -8.48 -4.56
CA ASN A 109 -16.22 -9.35 -5.72
C ASN A 109 -16.95 -10.66 -5.60
N ASP A 110 -17.06 -11.21 -4.41
CA ASP A 110 -17.76 -12.46 -4.18
C ASP A 110 -19.22 -12.36 -4.55
N CYS A 111 -19.81 -11.19 -4.49
CA CYS A 111 -21.19 -10.99 -4.91
C CYS A 111 -21.36 -11.14 -6.41
N ILE A 112 -20.32 -10.84 -7.16
CA ILE A 112 -20.35 -10.89 -8.61
C ILE A 112 -20.31 -12.33 -9.11
N PHE A 113 -19.60 -13.17 -8.43
CA PHE A 113 -19.39 -14.54 -8.85
C PHE A 113 -20.61 -15.42 -8.68
N LEU A 114 -21.59 -14.96 -7.98
CA LEU A 114 -22.80 -15.72 -7.74
C LEU A 114 -23.80 -15.61 -8.86
N ASP A 115 -23.56 -14.75 -9.78
CA ASP A 115 -24.45 -14.52 -10.92
C ASP A 115 -24.31 -15.58 -12.00
#